data_98c21d4fbd1ada7caf06f5ce29f696fa
#
_entry.id   98c21d4fbd1ada7caf06f5ce29f696fa
#
_cell.length_a   1.000
_cell.length_b   1.000
_cell.length_c   1.000
_cell.angle_alpha   90.00
_cell.angle_beta   90.00
_cell.angle_gamma   90.00
#
_symmetry.space_group_name_H-M   'P 1'
#
loop_
_entity.id
_entity.type
_entity.pdbx_description
1 polymer ?
#
loop_
_entity_poly.entity_id
_entity_poly.type
_entity_poly.pdbx_seq_one_letter_code
_entity_poly.pdbx_strand_id
1 'polypeptide(L)'
;MALSVKTKEHIRRWAARVLPKWGALAGGGAALAAAIAFTGTALHFTTVNDTHGGSVRILTASTDLDTVLEQADTPQLREHDRAVWTHTDDGEQLDVLRAYTVPITADGTTQEVITTGATTAELLAQAGLAWTEDDILSSGPDEIIAEGGSITLQRVSYVEYTQDEVIPAAVEDIPTSLFYRKQDKTMTLQEGVDGLDTVTYRETWIDGQWTATDEIDRVTQAGMVPTMEKVYGEGAPVSQFVGPEIVDGVPAEGVAEAYTNQRSTGYSASETAKGASGRRLTYGTVAINPNIIPYGSLMYITSADGKFVYGYAYAADTGTAMMAGSAFIDLYYETYDESVMSAVIPVNVYVLDDETAAKYKEQNDAILAADTVVGR
;
A
#
# COMPACT_ATOMS: atom_id res chain seq x y z
N MET A 1 -4.46 43.41 -23.23
CA MET A 1 -4.65 42.51 -22.07
C MET A 1 -3.32 42.49 -21.34
N ALA A 2 -3.21 43.00 -20.13
CA ALA A 2 -1.92 43.21 -19.47
C ALA A 2 -1.42 41.86 -18.94
N LEU A 3 -0.23 41.45 -19.35
CA LEU A 3 0.45 40.23 -18.87
C LEU A 3 0.66 40.33 -17.33
N SER A 4 0.40 39.20 -16.65
CA SER A 4 0.47 39.13 -15.20
C SER A 4 1.88 39.40 -14.68
N VAL A 5 1.99 39.91 -13.44
CA VAL A 5 3.26 40.22 -12.79
C VAL A 5 4.22 39.00 -12.74
N LYS A 6 3.68 37.78 -12.65
CA LYS A 6 4.48 36.52 -12.69
C LYS A 6 5.18 36.31 -14.02
N THR A 7 4.51 36.61 -15.13
CA THR A 7 5.09 36.48 -16.48
C THR A 7 6.26 37.42 -16.70
N LYS A 8 6.15 38.65 -16.17
CA LYS A 8 7.27 39.65 -16.23
C LYS A 8 8.49 39.26 -15.40
N GLU A 9 8.27 38.58 -14.26
CA GLU A 9 9.39 38.11 -13.44
C GLU A 9 10.10 36.88 -14.06
N HIS A 10 9.37 36.00 -14.76
CA HIS A 10 9.97 34.86 -15.45
C HIS A 10 10.84 35.29 -16.64
N ILE A 11 10.37 36.23 -17.43
CA ILE A 11 11.14 36.84 -18.53
C ILE A 11 12.41 37.48 -18.00
N ARG A 12 12.35 38.22 -16.87
CA ARG A 12 13.53 38.78 -16.21
C ARG A 12 14.53 37.76 -15.70
N ARG A 13 14.05 36.65 -15.16
CA ARG A 13 14.93 35.56 -14.67
C ARG A 13 15.55 34.76 -15.81
N TRP A 14 14.85 34.65 -16.95
CA TRP A 14 15.38 33.99 -18.13
C TRP A 14 16.47 34.84 -18.81
N ALA A 15 16.23 36.09 -19.02
CA ALA A 15 17.25 37.03 -19.54
C ALA A 15 18.53 37.03 -18.69
N ALA A 16 18.40 36.84 -17.36
CA ALA A 16 19.54 36.76 -16.45
C ALA A 16 20.29 35.42 -16.47
N ARG A 17 19.69 34.35 -17.05
CA ARG A 17 20.30 33.01 -17.13
C ARG A 17 20.88 32.66 -18.48
N VAL A 18 20.40 33.27 -19.57
CA VAL A 18 20.81 32.98 -20.95
C VAL A 18 21.95 33.90 -21.41
N LEU A 19 22.12 35.07 -20.76
CA LEU A 19 23.28 35.89 -21.04
C LEU A 19 24.52 35.32 -20.36
N PRO A 20 25.54 34.87 -21.10
CA PRO A 20 26.81 34.47 -20.50
C PRO A 20 27.39 35.64 -19.73
N LYS A 21 27.83 35.40 -18.48
CA LYS A 21 28.61 36.32 -17.67
C LYS A 21 29.99 36.51 -18.34
N TRP A 22 30.06 37.29 -19.36
CA TRP A 22 31.34 37.74 -19.88
C TRP A 22 31.82 38.93 -19.08
N GLY A 23 32.80 38.67 -18.27
CA GLY A 23 33.48 39.68 -17.46
C GLY A 23 34.10 40.73 -18.37
N ALA A 24 34.06 41.92 -17.86
CA ALA A 24 34.68 43.10 -18.44
C ALA A 24 36.07 42.83 -19.00
N LEU A 25 36.25 42.98 -20.30
CA LEU A 25 37.52 43.35 -20.88
C LEU A 25 37.53 44.83 -21.12
N ALA A 26 38.08 45.52 -20.13
CA ALA A 26 38.50 46.90 -20.31
C ALA A 26 39.64 46.95 -21.28
N GLY A 27 39.47 47.59 -22.41
CA GLY A 27 40.53 47.78 -23.40
C GLY A 27 40.23 48.96 -24.31
N GLY A 28 40.79 50.10 -23.94
CA GLY A 28 41.24 51.15 -24.86
C GLY A 28 40.17 51.98 -25.55
N GLY A 29 39.65 52.98 -24.86
CA GLY A 29 38.97 54.06 -25.53
C GLY A 29 39.93 54.89 -26.38
N ALA A 30 39.81 54.81 -27.68
CA ALA A 30 40.31 55.85 -28.57
C ALA A 30 39.21 56.91 -28.70
N ALA A 31 39.40 58.05 -28.06
CA ALA A 31 38.56 59.20 -28.28
C ALA A 31 38.76 59.75 -29.69
N LEU A 32 37.85 59.46 -30.60
CA LEU A 32 37.70 60.18 -31.84
C LEU A 32 36.73 61.34 -31.61
N ALA A 33 37.28 62.52 -31.32
CA ALA A 33 36.51 63.74 -31.41
C ALA A 33 36.35 64.06 -32.89
N ALA A 34 35.32 63.62 -33.54
CA ALA A 34 34.94 64.09 -34.88
C ALA A 34 34.04 65.25 -34.72
N ALA A 35 34.41 66.40 -35.38
CA ALA A 35 33.60 67.57 -35.49
C ALA A 35 32.26 67.31 -36.14
N ILE A 36 31.18 67.46 -35.38
CA ILE A 36 29.81 67.18 -35.85
C ILE A 36 29.30 68.43 -36.55
N ALA A 37 29.08 68.36 -37.85
CA ALA A 37 28.24 69.29 -38.60
C ALA A 37 26.76 69.04 -38.14
N PHE A 38 26.14 70.20 -37.76
CA PHE A 38 24.74 70.25 -37.28
C PHE A 38 23.78 69.76 -38.30
N THR A 39 23.34 68.55 -38.19
CA THR A 39 22.01 68.12 -38.63
C THR A 39 21.28 67.65 -37.38
N GLY A 40 20.10 68.15 -37.14
CA GLY A 40 19.38 68.12 -35.83
C GLY A 40 18.90 66.74 -35.36
N THR A 41 19.76 65.72 -35.45
CA THR A 41 19.54 64.38 -34.90
C THR A 41 20.45 64.18 -33.71
N ALA A 42 19.90 63.98 -32.52
CA ALA A 42 20.64 63.71 -31.31
C ALA A 42 21.34 62.33 -31.40
N LEU A 43 22.66 62.30 -31.15
CA LEU A 43 23.40 61.07 -31.01
C LEU A 43 22.95 60.36 -29.70
N HIS A 44 22.70 59.10 -29.79
CA HIS A 44 22.37 58.23 -28.66
C HIS A 44 23.18 56.93 -28.72
N PHE A 45 23.37 56.34 -27.54
CA PHE A 45 23.96 54.99 -27.49
C PHE A 45 22.90 53.96 -27.80
N THR A 46 23.23 53.01 -28.67
CA THR A 46 22.41 51.85 -28.96
C THR A 46 23.21 50.60 -28.66
N THR A 47 22.66 49.69 -27.81
CA THR A 47 23.22 48.40 -27.57
C THR A 47 22.47 47.38 -28.42
N VAL A 48 23.18 46.76 -29.38
CA VAL A 48 22.64 45.67 -30.24
C VAL A 48 23.03 44.36 -29.62
N ASN A 49 22.04 43.55 -29.22
CA ASN A 49 22.20 42.19 -28.69
C ASN A 49 21.72 41.21 -29.74
N ASP A 50 22.61 40.49 -30.35
CA ASP A 50 22.28 39.41 -31.29
C ASP A 50 22.45 38.06 -30.61
N THR A 51 21.40 37.22 -30.63
CA THR A 51 21.43 35.90 -30.01
C THR A 51 22.55 34.97 -30.54
N HIS A 52 23.05 35.22 -31.76
CA HIS A 52 24.18 34.49 -32.36
C HIS A 52 25.49 35.26 -32.36
N GLY A 53 25.44 36.60 -32.33
CA GLY A 53 26.59 37.45 -32.51
C GLY A 53 27.12 38.14 -31.22
N GLY A 54 26.37 38.04 -30.15
CA GLY A 54 26.71 38.69 -28.88
C GLY A 54 26.19 40.12 -28.78
N SER A 55 26.83 40.97 -27.97
CA SER A 55 26.38 42.35 -27.69
C SER A 55 27.40 43.38 -28.14
N VAL A 56 26.97 44.37 -28.91
CA VAL A 56 27.77 45.48 -29.41
C VAL A 56 27.09 46.78 -29.03
N ARG A 57 27.86 47.75 -28.52
CA ARG A 57 27.38 49.10 -28.22
C ARG A 57 27.94 50.11 -29.19
N ILE A 58 27.07 50.85 -29.88
CA ILE A 58 27.42 51.83 -30.87
C ILE A 58 26.90 53.21 -30.46
N LEU A 59 27.48 54.25 -31.01
CA LEU A 59 26.96 55.61 -30.95
C LEU A 59 26.36 55.96 -32.30
N THR A 60 25.07 56.19 -32.37
CA THR A 60 24.35 56.43 -33.63
C THR A 60 23.35 57.57 -33.50
N ALA A 61 22.99 58.15 -34.63
CA ALA A 61 21.86 59.08 -34.75
C ALA A 61 20.67 58.42 -35.46
N SER A 62 20.85 57.16 -35.91
CA SER A 62 19.80 56.43 -36.64
C SER A 62 18.99 55.54 -35.71
N THR A 63 17.72 55.50 -35.99
CA THR A 63 16.76 54.54 -35.41
C THR A 63 16.29 53.56 -36.49
N ASP A 64 16.85 53.68 -37.71
CA ASP A 64 16.57 52.73 -38.76
C ASP A 64 17.30 51.40 -38.52
N LEU A 65 16.56 50.32 -38.56
CA LEU A 65 17.03 48.98 -38.19
C LEU A 65 18.23 48.55 -39.00
N ASP A 66 18.12 48.66 -40.33
CA ASP A 66 19.15 48.17 -41.25
C ASP A 66 20.47 48.98 -41.08
N THR A 67 20.33 50.29 -40.89
CA THR A 67 21.48 51.19 -40.63
C THR A 67 22.16 50.88 -39.29
N VAL A 68 21.38 50.57 -38.24
CA VAL A 68 21.93 50.27 -36.93
C VAL A 68 22.62 48.91 -36.95
N LEU A 69 22.07 47.90 -37.62
CA LEU A 69 22.71 46.60 -37.79
C LEU A 69 24.03 46.69 -38.57
N GLU A 70 24.03 47.48 -39.66
CA GLU A 70 25.26 47.71 -40.43
C GLU A 70 26.34 48.42 -39.58
N GLN A 71 25.98 49.45 -38.82
CA GLN A 71 26.92 50.18 -37.93
C GLN A 71 27.44 49.28 -36.80
N ALA A 72 26.67 48.34 -36.35
CA ALA A 72 27.01 47.40 -35.29
C ALA A 72 27.81 46.17 -35.82
N ASP A 73 28.08 46.09 -37.14
CA ASP A 73 28.65 44.91 -37.79
C ASP A 73 27.84 43.62 -37.48
N THR A 74 26.54 43.79 -37.36
CA THR A 74 25.60 42.74 -37.08
C THR A 74 24.90 42.30 -38.37
N PRO A 75 24.80 41.02 -38.70
CA PRO A 75 24.12 40.57 -39.90
C PRO A 75 22.69 41.05 -40.00
N GLN A 76 22.25 41.42 -41.19
CA GLN A 76 20.86 41.81 -41.45
C GLN A 76 19.87 40.69 -41.05
N LEU A 77 18.63 41.06 -40.77
CA LEU A 77 17.60 40.08 -40.39
C LEU A 77 17.37 39.10 -41.57
N ARG A 78 17.31 37.82 -41.20
CA ARG A 78 16.84 36.76 -42.09
C ARG A 78 15.34 36.63 -42.00
N GLU A 79 14.75 35.84 -42.86
CA GLU A 79 13.36 35.46 -42.79
C GLU A 79 13.08 34.80 -41.40
N HIS A 80 12.00 35.23 -40.76
CA HIS A 80 11.56 34.83 -39.42
C HIS A 80 12.41 35.35 -38.24
N ASP A 81 13.56 36.04 -38.45
CA ASP A 81 14.25 36.73 -37.39
C ASP A 81 13.35 37.87 -36.83
N ARG A 82 13.53 38.23 -35.57
CA ARG A 82 12.79 39.34 -34.92
C ARG A 82 13.75 40.35 -34.35
N ALA A 83 13.38 41.61 -34.51
CA ALA A 83 14.03 42.74 -33.85
C ALA A 83 13.11 43.38 -32.82
N VAL A 84 13.61 43.61 -31.64
CA VAL A 84 12.83 44.22 -30.55
C VAL A 84 13.60 45.43 -30.02
N TRP A 85 13.01 46.63 -30.16
CA TRP A 85 13.56 47.84 -29.58
C TRP A 85 13.05 48.02 -28.17
N THR A 86 13.97 48.43 -27.25
CA THR A 86 13.65 48.74 -25.89
C THR A 86 14.39 50.00 -25.48
N HIS A 87 13.67 50.99 -24.96
CA HIS A 87 14.26 52.19 -24.37
C HIS A 87 14.74 51.89 -22.94
N THR A 88 15.99 52.24 -22.64
CA THR A 88 16.60 52.05 -21.30
C THR A 88 17.17 53.39 -20.80
N ASP A 89 17.46 53.48 -19.51
CA ASP A 89 18.08 54.68 -18.91
C ASP A 89 19.47 54.99 -19.49
N ASP A 90 20.13 53.99 -20.08
CA ASP A 90 21.47 54.06 -20.68
C ASP A 90 21.46 54.26 -22.21
N GLY A 91 20.27 54.40 -22.84
CA GLY A 91 20.10 54.57 -24.27
C GLY A 91 19.10 53.57 -24.86
N GLU A 92 19.20 53.32 -26.18
CA GLU A 92 18.35 52.32 -26.84
C GLU A 92 18.99 50.94 -26.82
N GLN A 93 18.15 49.92 -26.72
CA GLN A 93 18.54 48.53 -26.85
C GLN A 93 17.78 47.90 -28.00
N LEU A 94 18.51 47.23 -28.88
CA LEU A 94 18.00 46.47 -30.00
C LEU A 94 18.34 45.01 -29.76
N ASP A 95 17.33 44.19 -29.46
CA ASP A 95 17.49 42.74 -29.33
C ASP A 95 17.17 42.06 -30.68
N VAL A 96 18.14 41.45 -31.27
CA VAL A 96 18.05 40.69 -32.50
C VAL A 96 17.90 39.20 -32.14
N LEU A 97 16.69 38.69 -32.28
CA LEU A 97 16.35 37.31 -31.99
C LEU A 97 16.40 36.49 -33.26
N ARG A 98 17.41 35.66 -33.39
CA ARG A 98 17.59 34.82 -34.57
C ARG A 98 16.62 33.63 -34.54
N ALA A 99 16.00 33.40 -35.71
CA ALA A 99 15.09 32.28 -35.86
C ALA A 99 15.84 30.95 -36.04
N TYR A 100 15.31 29.92 -35.40
CA TYR A 100 15.78 28.54 -35.50
C TYR A 100 14.59 27.57 -35.59
N THR A 101 14.87 26.38 -36.08
CA THR A 101 13.86 25.33 -36.27
C THR A 101 13.85 24.35 -35.10
N VAL A 102 12.69 24.00 -34.60
CA VAL A 102 12.49 22.99 -33.57
C VAL A 102 11.65 21.85 -34.14
N PRO A 103 12.21 20.65 -34.26
CA PRO A 103 11.44 19.46 -34.62
C PRO A 103 10.51 19.03 -33.47
N ILE A 104 9.24 18.80 -33.79
CA ILE A 104 8.21 18.31 -32.89
C ILE A 104 7.71 16.99 -33.41
N THR A 105 7.90 15.93 -32.61
CA THR A 105 7.43 14.58 -32.89
C THR A 105 6.18 14.26 -32.08
N ALA A 106 5.09 13.98 -32.76
CA ALA A 106 3.82 13.58 -32.16
C ALA A 106 3.04 12.70 -33.15
N ASP A 107 2.23 11.77 -32.62
CA ASP A 107 1.29 10.94 -33.43
C ASP A 107 2.03 10.22 -34.59
N GLY A 108 3.27 9.78 -34.36
CA GLY A 108 4.10 9.08 -35.36
C GLY A 108 4.68 9.96 -36.47
N THR A 109 4.52 11.29 -36.40
CA THR A 109 5.04 12.23 -37.40
C THR A 109 5.92 13.29 -36.75
N THR A 110 6.88 13.83 -37.53
CA THR A 110 7.69 14.96 -37.08
C THR A 110 7.37 16.18 -37.97
N GLN A 111 7.09 17.30 -37.29
CA GLN A 111 6.89 18.61 -37.93
C GLN A 111 7.97 19.58 -37.48
N GLU A 112 8.35 20.50 -38.33
CA GLU A 112 9.33 21.53 -38.05
C GLU A 112 8.61 22.86 -37.77
N VAL A 113 8.89 23.49 -36.64
CA VAL A 113 8.34 24.79 -36.24
C VAL A 113 9.47 25.78 -36.12
N ILE A 114 9.33 26.94 -36.74
CA ILE A 114 10.32 28.03 -36.68
C ILE A 114 9.97 28.96 -35.51
N THR A 115 10.96 29.28 -34.70
CA THR A 115 10.77 30.16 -33.52
C THR A 115 12.00 31.04 -33.29
N THR A 116 11.80 32.10 -32.50
CA THR A 116 12.90 32.93 -31.97
C THR A 116 13.01 32.80 -30.44
N GLY A 117 12.44 31.73 -29.86
CA GLY A 117 12.41 31.50 -28.40
C GLY A 117 10.99 31.38 -27.88
N ALA A 118 10.33 30.27 -28.16
CA ALA A 118 9.00 29.96 -27.67
C ALA A 118 9.05 28.81 -26.64
N THR A 119 8.03 28.72 -25.79
CA THR A 119 7.85 27.62 -24.84
C THR A 119 7.37 26.37 -25.55
N THR A 120 7.52 25.21 -24.90
CA THR A 120 7.00 23.94 -25.39
C THR A 120 5.51 24.04 -25.75
N ALA A 121 4.69 24.62 -24.86
CA ALA A 121 3.26 24.79 -25.09
C ALA A 121 2.95 25.70 -26.30
N GLU A 122 3.72 26.80 -26.46
CA GLU A 122 3.56 27.70 -27.60
C GLU A 122 3.95 27.02 -28.93
N LEU A 123 5.01 26.22 -28.92
CA LEU A 123 5.46 25.48 -30.10
C LEU A 123 4.47 24.39 -30.51
N LEU A 124 3.92 23.65 -29.53
CA LEU A 124 2.85 22.68 -29.80
C LEU A 124 1.61 23.36 -30.38
N ALA A 125 1.21 24.52 -29.83
CA ALA A 125 0.08 25.28 -30.37
C ALA A 125 0.34 25.78 -31.80
N GLN A 126 1.56 26.23 -32.12
CA GLN A 126 1.94 26.63 -33.47
C GLN A 126 1.91 25.44 -34.45
N ALA A 127 2.28 24.23 -33.99
CA ALA A 127 2.19 23.00 -34.77
C ALA A 127 0.72 22.48 -34.92
N GLY A 128 -0.26 23.12 -34.23
CA GLY A 128 -1.64 22.66 -34.22
C GLY A 128 -1.86 21.40 -33.36
N LEU A 129 -0.94 21.10 -32.46
CA LEU A 129 -0.98 19.94 -31.58
C LEU A 129 -1.59 20.33 -30.23
N ALA A 130 -2.82 19.87 -29.98
CA ALA A 130 -3.40 19.93 -28.64
C ALA A 130 -2.81 18.83 -27.77
N TRP A 131 -2.68 19.07 -26.49
CA TRP A 131 -2.21 18.11 -25.50
C TRP A 131 -2.99 18.27 -24.19
N THR A 132 -2.95 17.25 -23.33
CA THR A 132 -3.58 17.20 -22.02
C THR A 132 -2.52 17.04 -20.91
N GLU A 133 -2.92 17.19 -19.65
CA GLU A 133 -2.03 16.97 -18.50
C GLU A 133 -1.59 15.51 -18.36
N ASP A 134 -2.33 14.59 -18.93
CA ASP A 134 -2.00 13.16 -18.95
C ASP A 134 -0.93 12.81 -19.99
N ASP A 135 -0.80 13.60 -21.07
CA ASP A 135 0.17 13.35 -22.12
C ASP A 135 1.59 13.58 -21.64
N ILE A 136 2.54 12.82 -22.17
CA ILE A 136 3.95 12.91 -21.81
C ILE A 136 4.67 13.84 -22.76
N LEU A 137 5.25 14.91 -22.22
CA LEU A 137 6.09 15.85 -22.94
C LEU A 137 7.57 15.61 -22.57
N SER A 138 8.46 15.66 -23.57
CA SER A 138 9.92 15.56 -23.35
C SER A 138 10.51 16.78 -22.61
N SER A 139 9.78 17.89 -22.57
CA SER A 139 10.17 19.14 -21.91
C SER A 139 8.95 19.75 -21.22
N GLY A 140 9.16 20.46 -20.12
CA GLY A 140 8.05 21.11 -19.39
C GLY A 140 7.27 22.09 -20.30
N PRO A 141 5.96 22.26 -20.10
CA PRO A 141 5.13 23.11 -20.97
C PRO A 141 5.58 24.58 -21.02
N ASP A 142 6.13 25.09 -19.93
CA ASP A 142 6.64 26.45 -19.80
C ASP A 142 8.15 26.59 -20.12
N GLU A 143 8.79 25.48 -20.49
CA GLU A 143 10.22 25.45 -20.84
C GLU A 143 10.43 26.02 -22.23
N ILE A 144 11.38 26.96 -22.38
CA ILE A 144 11.78 27.52 -23.66
C ILE A 144 12.77 26.54 -24.32
N ILE A 145 12.42 26.09 -25.51
CA ILE A 145 13.26 25.19 -26.27
C ILE A 145 14.35 25.99 -26.95
N ALA A 146 15.60 25.68 -26.61
CA ALA A 146 16.77 26.32 -27.24
C ALA A 146 17.02 25.78 -28.66
N GLU A 147 17.87 26.50 -29.44
CA GLU A 147 18.32 26.01 -30.74
C GLU A 147 18.98 24.65 -30.66
N GLY A 148 18.61 23.75 -31.55
CA GLY A 148 19.04 22.34 -31.56
C GLY A 148 18.24 21.42 -30.63
N GLY A 149 17.30 21.97 -29.86
CA GLY A 149 16.36 21.19 -29.07
C GLY A 149 15.23 20.59 -29.90
N SER A 150 14.50 19.65 -29.30
CA SER A 150 13.34 18.99 -29.92
C SER A 150 12.25 18.73 -28.89
N ILE A 151 11.04 18.55 -29.36
CA ILE A 151 9.89 18.18 -28.52
C ILE A 151 9.36 16.83 -28.97
N THR A 152 9.10 15.96 -28.01
CA THR A 152 8.33 14.73 -28.21
C THR A 152 7.06 14.79 -27.36
N LEU A 153 5.93 14.57 -28.00
CA LEU A 153 4.63 14.45 -27.36
C LEU A 153 4.13 13.02 -27.53
N GLN A 154 3.97 12.30 -26.43
CA GLN A 154 3.40 10.96 -26.41
C GLN A 154 1.96 11.02 -25.86
N ARG A 155 1.03 10.39 -26.56
CA ARG A 155 -0.39 10.33 -26.19
C ARG A 155 -0.61 9.31 -25.12
N VAL A 156 -1.19 9.73 -24.01
CA VAL A 156 -1.64 8.81 -22.95
C VAL A 156 -3.15 8.68 -23.02
N SER A 157 -3.62 7.45 -22.98
CA SER A 157 -5.04 7.14 -22.86
C SER A 157 -5.28 6.00 -21.89
N TYR A 158 -6.46 5.98 -21.31
CA TYR A 158 -6.85 5.00 -20.30
C TYR A 158 -8.10 4.25 -20.76
N VAL A 159 -8.12 2.95 -20.47
CA VAL A 159 -9.31 2.11 -20.63
C VAL A 159 -9.61 1.49 -19.26
N GLU A 160 -10.81 1.74 -18.76
CA GLU A 160 -11.26 1.14 -17.49
C GLU A 160 -12.27 0.04 -17.77
N TYR A 161 -12.15 -1.05 -17.02
CA TYR A 161 -13.09 -2.15 -17.03
C TYR A 161 -13.19 -2.81 -15.66
N THR A 162 -14.31 -3.47 -15.41
CA THR A 162 -14.55 -4.23 -14.18
C THR A 162 -14.49 -5.73 -14.45
N GLN A 163 -13.98 -6.47 -13.49
CA GLN A 163 -13.95 -7.93 -13.50
C GLN A 163 -14.31 -8.47 -12.13
N ASP A 164 -15.15 -9.50 -12.11
CA ASP A 164 -15.46 -10.21 -10.89
C ASP A 164 -14.35 -11.23 -10.58
N GLU A 165 -13.84 -11.19 -9.34
CA GLU A 165 -12.81 -12.07 -8.83
C GLU A 165 -13.33 -12.90 -7.66
N VAL A 166 -13.18 -14.20 -7.78
CA VAL A 166 -13.49 -15.12 -6.69
C VAL A 166 -12.34 -15.11 -5.69
N ILE A 167 -12.65 -14.89 -4.43
CA ILE A 167 -11.72 -14.98 -3.31
C ILE A 167 -11.92 -16.36 -2.66
N PRO A 168 -11.02 -17.32 -2.89
CA PRO A 168 -11.19 -18.68 -2.36
C PRO A 168 -11.30 -18.69 -0.85
N ALA A 169 -12.16 -19.54 -0.31
CA ALA A 169 -12.29 -19.74 1.12
C ALA A 169 -10.95 -20.21 1.71
N ALA A 170 -10.43 -19.46 2.66
CA ALA A 170 -9.24 -19.87 3.40
C ALA A 170 -9.54 -21.06 4.30
N VAL A 171 -8.54 -21.89 4.58
CA VAL A 171 -8.65 -22.94 5.60
C VAL A 171 -7.99 -22.46 6.87
N GLU A 172 -8.73 -22.47 7.96
CA GLU A 172 -8.25 -22.13 9.30
C GLU A 172 -8.16 -23.39 10.14
N ASP A 173 -6.94 -23.75 10.50
CA ASP A 173 -6.64 -24.91 11.32
C ASP A 173 -6.88 -24.57 12.81
N ILE A 174 -7.70 -25.41 13.46
CA ILE A 174 -7.93 -25.38 14.90
C ILE A 174 -7.15 -26.56 15.51
N PRO A 175 -5.98 -26.30 16.10
CA PRO A 175 -5.16 -27.34 16.64
C PRO A 175 -5.82 -27.99 17.89
N THR A 176 -5.81 -29.30 17.95
CA THR A 176 -6.27 -30.09 19.08
C THR A 176 -5.48 -31.38 19.22
N SER A 177 -5.24 -31.82 20.42
CA SER A 177 -4.65 -33.13 20.68
C SER A 177 -5.65 -34.29 20.58
N LEU A 178 -6.92 -34.02 20.25
CA LEU A 178 -7.94 -35.03 20.04
C LEU A 178 -7.50 -36.15 19.08
N PHE A 179 -6.78 -35.76 18.03
CA PHE A 179 -6.30 -36.68 17.00
C PHE A 179 -4.90 -37.27 17.24
N TYR A 180 -4.38 -37.24 18.49
CA TYR A 180 -3.01 -37.67 18.78
C TYR A 180 -2.68 -39.12 18.33
N ARG A 181 -3.69 -39.98 18.20
CA ARG A 181 -3.55 -41.38 17.69
C ARG A 181 -3.70 -41.50 16.19
N LYS A 182 -4.23 -40.44 15.52
CA LYS A 182 -4.48 -40.39 14.07
C LYS A 182 -4.19 -38.95 13.61
N GLN A 183 -2.90 -38.62 13.59
CA GLN A 183 -2.43 -37.24 13.38
C GLN A 183 -2.73 -36.68 11.98
N ASP A 184 -3.03 -37.54 11.03
CA ASP A 184 -3.44 -37.19 9.67
C ASP A 184 -4.96 -36.98 9.53
N LYS A 185 -5.72 -37.20 10.62
CA LYS A 185 -7.16 -36.96 10.62
C LYS A 185 -7.44 -35.46 10.80
N THR A 186 -8.37 -34.98 9.99
CA THR A 186 -9.00 -33.65 10.16
C THR A 186 -10.51 -33.81 10.38
N MET A 187 -11.13 -32.77 10.88
CA MET A 187 -12.57 -32.67 11.04
C MET A 187 -13.02 -31.26 10.70
N THR A 188 -13.81 -31.13 9.64
CA THR A 188 -14.41 -29.85 9.27
C THR A 188 -15.49 -29.49 10.26
N LEU A 189 -15.36 -28.30 10.88
CA LEU A 189 -16.36 -27.71 11.77
C LEU A 189 -17.29 -26.78 11.02
N GLN A 190 -16.75 -26.10 10.01
CA GLN A 190 -17.48 -25.15 9.19
C GLN A 190 -16.96 -25.24 7.76
N GLU A 191 -17.86 -25.44 6.83
CA GLU A 191 -17.54 -25.35 5.41
C GLU A 191 -17.34 -23.89 5.02
N GLY A 192 -16.27 -23.65 4.25
CA GLY A 192 -15.98 -22.33 3.73
C GLY A 192 -16.92 -21.93 2.61
N VAL A 193 -17.04 -20.62 2.41
CA VAL A 193 -17.73 -20.04 1.27
C VAL A 193 -16.80 -19.05 0.60
N ASP A 194 -16.60 -19.20 -0.70
CA ASP A 194 -15.79 -18.27 -1.47
C ASP A 194 -16.41 -16.87 -1.43
N GLY A 195 -15.56 -15.89 -1.32
CA GLY A 195 -15.91 -14.48 -1.46
C GLY A 195 -15.96 -14.06 -2.94
N LEU A 196 -16.52 -12.90 -3.18
CA LEU A 196 -16.59 -12.29 -4.50
C LEU A 196 -16.27 -10.81 -4.41
N ASP A 197 -15.25 -10.38 -5.12
CA ASP A 197 -14.90 -8.98 -5.30
C ASP A 197 -15.19 -8.56 -6.74
N THR A 198 -15.67 -7.32 -6.94
CA THR A 198 -15.63 -6.66 -8.23
C THR A 198 -14.45 -5.70 -8.23
N VAL A 199 -13.49 -5.97 -9.11
CA VAL A 199 -12.25 -5.20 -9.24
C VAL A 199 -12.34 -4.31 -10.48
N THR A 200 -11.97 -3.05 -10.33
CA THR A 200 -11.86 -2.10 -11.45
C THR A 200 -10.39 -1.94 -11.81
N TYR A 201 -10.09 -2.22 -13.06
CA TYR A 201 -8.77 -2.09 -13.64
C TYR A 201 -8.70 -0.89 -14.55
N ARG A 202 -7.54 -0.24 -14.60
CA ARG A 202 -7.20 0.79 -15.57
C ARG A 202 -5.99 0.33 -16.39
N GLU A 203 -6.18 0.21 -17.69
CA GLU A 203 -5.10 0.04 -18.64
C GLU A 203 -4.58 1.40 -19.09
N THR A 204 -3.26 1.56 -19.06
CA THR A 204 -2.56 2.73 -19.58
C THR A 204 -1.97 2.40 -20.95
N TRP A 205 -2.29 3.25 -21.92
CA TRP A 205 -1.82 3.14 -23.29
C TRP A 205 -1.03 4.38 -23.66
N ILE A 206 0.21 4.20 -24.17
CA ILE A 206 1.05 5.29 -24.64
C ILE A 206 1.25 5.13 -26.15
N ASP A 207 0.91 6.16 -26.93
CA ASP A 207 0.91 6.15 -28.40
C ASP A 207 0.16 4.93 -28.98
N GLY A 208 -0.93 4.54 -28.35
CA GLY A 208 -1.74 3.39 -28.75
C GLY A 208 -1.14 2.03 -28.42
N GLN A 209 -0.06 1.98 -27.64
CA GLN A 209 0.55 0.76 -27.14
C GLN A 209 0.23 0.56 -25.67
N TRP A 210 -0.24 -0.64 -25.30
CA TRP A 210 -0.45 -1.01 -23.92
C TRP A 210 0.88 -0.99 -23.14
N THR A 211 0.88 -0.38 -21.96
CA THR A 211 2.06 -0.26 -21.09
C THR A 211 1.86 -0.82 -19.70
N ALA A 212 0.69 -0.65 -19.12
CA ALA A 212 0.40 -1.12 -17.77
C ALA A 212 -1.08 -1.43 -17.58
N THR A 213 -1.37 -2.27 -16.59
CA THR A 213 -2.72 -2.46 -16.03
C THR A 213 -2.62 -2.34 -14.52
N ASP A 214 -3.37 -1.44 -13.94
CA ASP A 214 -3.38 -1.16 -12.52
C ASP A 214 -4.78 -1.42 -11.96
N GLU A 215 -4.84 -2.02 -10.78
CA GLU A 215 -6.06 -2.08 -9.99
C GLU A 215 -6.29 -0.70 -9.37
N ILE A 216 -7.44 -0.07 -9.66
CA ILE A 216 -7.76 1.27 -9.18
C ILE A 216 -8.90 1.30 -8.15
N ASP A 217 -9.71 0.23 -8.11
CA ASP A 217 -10.77 0.08 -7.12
C ASP A 217 -11.10 -1.40 -6.89
N ARG A 218 -11.53 -1.75 -5.68
CA ARG A 218 -11.98 -3.09 -5.31
C ARG A 218 -13.17 -2.99 -4.36
N VAL A 219 -14.26 -3.62 -4.75
CA VAL A 219 -15.50 -3.65 -3.97
C VAL A 219 -15.87 -5.08 -3.65
N THR A 220 -15.87 -5.43 -2.37
CA THR A 220 -16.32 -6.75 -1.91
C THR A 220 -17.84 -6.85 -2.04
N GLN A 221 -18.30 -7.75 -2.90
CA GLN A 221 -19.71 -8.08 -3.10
C GLN A 221 -20.20 -9.10 -2.08
N ALA A 222 -19.35 -10.09 -1.80
CA ALA A 222 -19.61 -11.11 -0.78
C ALA A 222 -18.31 -11.40 -0.02
N GLY A 223 -18.35 -11.31 1.30
CA GLY A 223 -17.22 -11.67 2.16
C GLY A 223 -16.96 -13.17 2.11
N MET A 224 -15.67 -13.56 2.06
CA MET A 224 -15.25 -14.94 2.21
C MET A 224 -15.56 -15.44 3.64
N VAL A 225 -16.02 -16.69 3.74
CA VAL A 225 -16.14 -17.41 5.00
C VAL A 225 -15.11 -18.51 5.03
N PRO A 226 -14.23 -18.59 6.05
CA PRO A 226 -13.19 -19.61 6.07
C PRO A 226 -13.77 -21.01 6.35
N THR A 227 -13.13 -22.03 5.79
CA THR A 227 -13.29 -23.40 6.26
C THR A 227 -12.56 -23.55 7.58
N MET A 228 -13.25 -23.99 8.64
CA MET A 228 -12.62 -24.25 9.94
C MET A 228 -12.42 -25.76 10.13
N GLU A 229 -11.18 -26.18 10.32
CA GLU A 229 -10.83 -27.59 10.49
C GLU A 229 -10.12 -27.86 11.81
N LYS A 230 -10.60 -28.84 12.58
CA LYS A 230 -9.79 -29.41 13.65
C LYS A 230 -8.66 -30.24 13.05
N VAL A 231 -7.44 -29.95 13.45
CA VAL A 231 -6.23 -30.66 13.05
C VAL A 231 -5.44 -31.11 14.28
N TYR A 232 -4.59 -32.10 14.13
CA TYR A 232 -3.70 -32.49 15.24
C TYR A 232 -2.72 -31.36 15.55
N GLY A 233 -2.70 -30.95 16.83
CA GLY A 233 -1.71 -30.06 17.40
C GLY A 233 -1.15 -30.70 18.67
N GLU A 234 0.15 -30.99 18.70
CA GLU A 234 0.80 -31.54 19.90
C GLU A 234 0.66 -30.59 21.07
N GLY A 235 0.15 -31.06 22.21
CA GLY A 235 -0.06 -30.25 23.39
C GLY A 235 -1.25 -29.28 23.33
N ALA A 236 -1.94 -29.17 22.21
CA ALA A 236 -3.12 -28.32 22.08
C ALA A 236 -4.32 -28.93 22.83
N PRO A 237 -4.98 -28.19 23.73
CA PRO A 237 -6.04 -28.78 24.54
C PRO A 237 -7.30 -29.11 23.73
N VAL A 238 -8.03 -30.15 24.14
CA VAL A 238 -9.37 -30.47 23.64
C VAL A 238 -10.41 -29.50 24.20
N SER A 239 -10.29 -29.19 25.50
CA SER A 239 -11.16 -28.26 26.19
C SER A 239 -10.77 -26.80 25.97
N GLN A 240 -11.76 -25.92 25.91
CA GLN A 240 -11.56 -24.47 25.84
C GLN A 240 -11.51 -23.79 27.21
N PHE A 241 -11.79 -24.52 28.30
CA PHE A 241 -11.72 -23.95 29.63
C PHE A 241 -10.29 -23.53 29.99
N VAL A 242 -10.20 -22.53 30.81
CA VAL A 242 -8.95 -21.90 31.21
C VAL A 242 -8.66 -22.12 32.69
N GLY A 243 -7.39 -22.00 33.03
CA GLY A 243 -6.84 -22.14 34.38
C GLY A 243 -5.46 -21.52 34.47
N PRO A 244 -4.68 -21.82 35.51
CA PRO A 244 -3.29 -21.39 35.64
C PRO A 244 -2.43 -21.76 34.44
N GLU A 245 -1.34 -21.03 34.24
CA GLU A 245 -0.31 -21.37 33.25
C GLU A 245 0.20 -22.81 33.47
N ILE A 246 0.46 -23.52 32.39
CA ILE A 246 1.04 -24.86 32.45
C ILE A 246 2.56 -24.77 32.28
N VAL A 247 3.26 -25.26 33.30
CA VAL A 247 4.72 -25.35 33.32
C VAL A 247 5.11 -26.82 33.44
N ASP A 248 5.89 -27.32 32.50
CA ASP A 248 6.33 -28.73 32.47
C ASP A 248 5.17 -29.74 32.57
N GLY A 249 4.02 -29.41 31.95
CA GLY A 249 2.84 -30.26 31.92
C GLY A 249 1.99 -30.26 33.19
N VAL A 250 2.24 -29.34 34.13
CA VAL A 250 1.53 -29.19 35.41
C VAL A 250 1.08 -27.75 35.58
N PRO A 251 -0.13 -27.48 36.14
CA PRO A 251 -0.52 -26.14 36.54
C PRO A 251 0.53 -25.50 37.50
N ALA A 252 0.95 -24.27 37.18
CA ALA A 252 2.00 -23.57 37.94
C ALA A 252 1.61 -23.22 39.39
N GLU A 253 0.29 -23.15 39.67
CA GLU A 253 -0.26 -22.82 41.00
C GLU A 253 -1.54 -23.59 41.26
N GLY A 254 -1.92 -23.69 42.54
CA GLY A 254 -3.24 -24.11 43.01
C GLY A 254 -3.51 -25.63 42.90
N VAL A 255 -2.53 -26.47 42.66
CA VAL A 255 -2.75 -27.93 42.66
C VAL A 255 -2.93 -28.42 44.10
N ALA A 256 -4.14 -28.81 44.44
CA ALA A 256 -4.49 -29.42 45.75
C ALA A 256 -4.22 -30.91 45.78
N GLU A 257 -4.54 -31.61 44.69
CA GLU A 257 -4.34 -33.07 44.58
C GLU A 257 -3.87 -33.43 43.18
N ALA A 258 -3.04 -34.46 43.07
CA ALA A 258 -2.54 -34.99 41.82
C ALA A 258 -2.70 -36.50 41.75
N TYR A 259 -3.35 -36.95 40.72
CA TYR A 259 -3.53 -38.36 40.42
C TYR A 259 -2.82 -38.71 39.12
N THR A 260 -1.73 -39.45 39.19
CA THR A 260 -0.91 -39.77 38.04
C THR A 260 -1.25 -41.15 37.46
N ASN A 261 -1.06 -41.31 36.14
CA ASN A 261 -1.26 -42.57 35.41
C ASN A 261 -2.64 -43.22 35.65
N GLN A 262 -3.68 -42.41 35.72
CA GLN A 262 -5.03 -42.88 35.96
C GLN A 262 -5.67 -43.36 34.64
N ARG A 263 -6.46 -44.41 34.74
CA ARG A 263 -7.25 -44.92 33.58
C ARG A 263 -8.38 -43.96 33.28
N SER A 264 -8.33 -43.32 32.10
CA SER A 264 -9.50 -42.61 31.56
C SER A 264 -10.28 -43.47 30.58
N THR A 265 -11.55 -43.14 30.38
CA THR A 265 -12.41 -43.61 29.30
C THR A 265 -13.01 -42.40 28.59
N GLY A 266 -13.73 -42.56 27.52
CA GLY A 266 -14.39 -41.51 26.77
C GLY A 266 -15.88 -41.81 26.57
N TYR A 267 -16.71 -40.79 26.70
CA TYR A 267 -18.15 -40.86 26.45
C TYR A 267 -18.65 -39.67 25.66
N SER A 268 -19.81 -39.82 25.06
CA SER A 268 -20.54 -38.75 24.40
C SER A 268 -22.02 -38.80 24.82
N ALA A 269 -22.70 -37.69 24.69
CA ALA A 269 -24.13 -37.61 24.98
C ALA A 269 -24.80 -36.64 23.97
N SER A 270 -26.11 -36.49 24.04
CA SER A 270 -26.81 -35.48 23.23
C SER A 270 -26.38 -34.06 23.58
N GLU A 271 -26.45 -33.14 22.62
CA GLU A 271 -26.03 -31.73 22.77
C GLU A 271 -26.63 -31.00 23.94
N THR A 272 -27.82 -31.39 24.38
CA THR A 272 -28.52 -30.76 25.50
C THR A 272 -28.36 -31.52 26.83
N ALA A 273 -27.55 -32.58 26.83
CA ALA A 273 -27.37 -33.38 28.02
C ALA A 273 -26.71 -32.61 29.16
N LYS A 274 -27.16 -32.95 30.35
CA LYS A 274 -26.57 -32.46 31.60
C LYS A 274 -26.04 -33.61 32.40
N GLY A 275 -24.88 -33.42 32.99
CA GLY A 275 -24.29 -34.36 33.91
C GLY A 275 -25.04 -34.39 35.25
N ALA A 276 -24.66 -35.32 36.13
CA ALA A 276 -25.26 -35.50 37.45
C ALA A 276 -25.15 -34.26 38.34
N SER A 277 -24.21 -33.35 38.13
CA SER A 277 -24.11 -32.03 38.77
C SER A 277 -25.16 -31.02 38.29
N GLY A 278 -25.91 -31.31 37.23
CA GLY A 278 -26.80 -30.37 36.52
C GLY A 278 -26.09 -29.46 35.51
N ARG A 279 -24.76 -29.48 35.41
CA ARG A 279 -23.97 -28.73 34.39
C ARG A 279 -24.20 -29.37 33.03
N ARG A 280 -24.33 -28.52 31.98
CA ARG A 280 -24.33 -28.98 30.58
C ARG A 280 -23.04 -29.70 30.27
N LEU A 281 -23.13 -30.78 29.48
CA LEU A 281 -21.97 -31.52 29.02
C LEU A 281 -21.42 -30.87 27.75
N THR A 282 -20.13 -30.61 27.74
CA THR A 282 -19.32 -30.08 26.61
C THR A 282 -17.88 -30.51 26.78
N TYR A 283 -17.01 -30.23 25.80
CA TYR A 283 -15.58 -30.42 26.01
C TYR A 283 -15.14 -29.70 27.28
N GLY A 284 -14.33 -30.36 28.11
CA GLY A 284 -13.94 -29.85 29.43
C GLY A 284 -14.93 -30.17 30.54
N THR A 285 -15.94 -31.02 30.27
CA THR A 285 -16.68 -31.68 31.36
C THR A 285 -16.32 -33.16 31.46
N VAL A 286 -16.26 -33.68 32.67
CA VAL A 286 -15.85 -35.08 32.91
C VAL A 286 -16.73 -35.75 33.94
N ALA A 287 -16.85 -37.06 33.83
CA ALA A 287 -17.49 -37.89 34.84
C ALA A 287 -16.41 -38.47 35.77
N ILE A 288 -16.70 -38.41 37.07
CA ILE A 288 -15.81 -38.82 38.17
C ILE A 288 -16.59 -39.58 39.27
N ASN A 289 -15.87 -40.10 40.24
CA ASN A 289 -16.46 -40.53 41.53
C ASN A 289 -16.55 -39.32 42.45
N PRO A 290 -17.73 -38.77 42.78
CA PRO A 290 -17.90 -37.56 43.61
C PRO A 290 -17.46 -37.74 45.07
N ASN A 291 -17.20 -38.99 45.51
CA ASN A 291 -16.61 -39.27 46.81
C ASN A 291 -15.06 -39.05 46.80
N ILE A 292 -14.44 -38.99 45.62
CA ILE A 292 -13.00 -38.76 45.44
C ILE A 292 -12.78 -37.31 45.00
N ILE A 293 -13.43 -36.89 43.93
CA ILE A 293 -13.36 -35.49 43.43
C ILE A 293 -14.76 -34.88 43.42
N PRO A 294 -15.06 -33.86 44.25
CA PRO A 294 -16.38 -33.26 44.34
C PRO A 294 -16.86 -32.66 43.01
N TYR A 295 -18.19 -32.64 42.76
CA TYR A 295 -18.75 -31.91 41.63
C TYR A 295 -18.39 -30.41 41.68
N GLY A 296 -18.07 -29.86 40.55
CA GLY A 296 -17.67 -28.46 40.41
C GLY A 296 -16.16 -28.22 40.55
N SER A 297 -15.37 -29.22 40.96
CA SER A 297 -13.90 -29.08 40.99
C SER A 297 -13.37 -28.82 39.60
N LEU A 298 -12.47 -27.85 39.48
CA LEU A 298 -11.69 -27.56 38.26
C LEU A 298 -10.40 -28.37 38.34
N MET A 299 -10.05 -29.02 37.24
CA MET A 299 -8.85 -29.84 37.14
C MET A 299 -8.19 -29.70 35.79
N TYR A 300 -6.90 -29.97 35.71
CA TYR A 300 -6.15 -30.10 34.45
C TYR A 300 -5.83 -31.55 34.17
N ILE A 301 -6.03 -31.96 32.89
CA ILE A 301 -5.92 -33.35 32.50
C ILE A 301 -5.01 -33.47 31.27
N THR A 302 -3.98 -34.30 31.36
CA THR A 302 -3.03 -34.55 30.30
C THR A 302 -2.50 -36.00 30.34
N SER A 303 -2.05 -36.55 29.21
CA SER A 303 -1.24 -37.78 29.22
C SER A 303 0.15 -37.50 29.83
N ALA A 304 0.79 -38.57 30.31
CA ALA A 304 2.11 -38.44 30.94
C ALA A 304 3.21 -37.95 29.97
N ASP A 305 3.06 -38.18 28.67
CA ASP A 305 3.97 -37.74 27.62
C ASP A 305 3.62 -36.37 27.03
N GLY A 306 2.52 -35.74 27.49
CA GLY A 306 2.05 -34.44 27.01
C GLY A 306 1.45 -34.43 25.60
N LYS A 307 1.42 -35.56 24.89
CA LYS A 307 0.91 -35.63 23.52
C LYS A 307 -0.60 -35.50 23.42
N PHE A 308 -1.30 -35.97 24.43
CA PHE A 308 -2.72 -35.75 24.60
C PHE A 308 -2.96 -34.80 25.78
N VAL A 309 -3.57 -33.68 25.50
CA VAL A 309 -3.97 -32.69 26.50
C VAL A 309 -5.49 -32.51 26.40
N TYR A 310 -6.23 -33.05 27.39
CA TYR A 310 -7.65 -32.73 27.49
C TYR A 310 -7.87 -31.28 27.88
N GLY A 311 -6.97 -30.76 28.68
CA GLY A 311 -6.99 -29.37 29.17
C GLY A 311 -7.70 -29.23 30.50
N TYR A 312 -8.14 -28.01 30.81
CA TYR A 312 -8.91 -27.73 32.01
C TYR A 312 -10.33 -28.29 31.88
N ALA A 313 -10.81 -28.91 32.97
CA ALA A 313 -12.09 -29.58 32.99
C ALA A 313 -12.80 -29.46 34.34
N TYR A 314 -14.13 -29.49 34.30
CA TYR A 314 -14.98 -29.53 35.49
C TYR A 314 -15.52 -30.92 35.77
N ALA A 315 -15.46 -31.34 37.02
CA ALA A 315 -16.22 -32.51 37.53
C ALA A 315 -17.73 -32.21 37.40
N ALA A 316 -18.37 -32.78 36.39
CA ALA A 316 -19.77 -32.45 36.04
C ALA A 316 -20.70 -33.63 36.07
N ASP A 317 -20.17 -34.86 35.93
CA ASP A 317 -20.96 -36.05 35.82
C ASP A 317 -20.39 -37.20 36.65
N THR A 318 -21.08 -38.33 36.65
CA THR A 318 -20.62 -39.59 37.24
C THR A 318 -21.14 -40.77 36.44
N GLY A 319 -20.59 -41.92 36.71
CA GLY A 319 -20.99 -43.15 36.00
C GLY A 319 -20.62 -44.41 36.78
N THR A 320 -21.19 -45.54 36.37
CA THR A 320 -20.99 -46.84 37.02
C THR A 320 -19.51 -47.22 37.07
N ALA A 321 -18.74 -46.94 36.00
CA ALA A 321 -17.33 -47.29 35.93
C ALA A 321 -16.49 -46.58 36.97
N MET A 322 -16.76 -45.25 37.23
CA MET A 322 -16.08 -44.42 38.22
C MET A 322 -16.48 -44.87 39.61
N MET A 323 -17.75 -45.12 39.83
CA MET A 323 -18.27 -45.57 41.17
C MET A 323 -17.76 -46.98 41.53
N ALA A 324 -17.53 -47.83 40.54
CA ALA A 324 -16.95 -49.20 40.71
C ALA A 324 -15.41 -49.19 40.72
N GLY A 325 -14.75 -48.10 40.43
CA GLY A 325 -13.28 -47.98 40.35
C GLY A 325 -12.68 -48.68 39.13
N SER A 326 -13.43 -49.04 38.10
CA SER A 326 -12.95 -49.65 36.87
C SER A 326 -12.37 -48.61 35.90
N ALA A 327 -12.73 -47.36 36.00
CA ALA A 327 -12.08 -46.16 35.42
C ALA A 327 -12.00 -45.08 36.51
N PHE A 328 -11.01 -44.22 36.46
CA PHE A 328 -10.84 -43.11 37.39
C PHE A 328 -11.67 -41.90 36.93
N ILE A 329 -11.65 -41.66 35.61
CA ILE A 329 -12.27 -40.49 34.98
C ILE A 329 -12.82 -40.87 33.60
N ASP A 330 -13.96 -40.25 33.21
CA ASP A 330 -14.54 -40.42 31.88
C ASP A 330 -14.63 -39.04 31.21
N LEU A 331 -13.92 -38.91 30.09
CA LEU A 331 -13.75 -37.64 29.38
C LEU A 331 -14.92 -37.49 28.40
N TYR A 332 -15.58 -36.33 28.43
CA TYR A 332 -16.66 -36.04 27.50
C TYR A 332 -16.11 -35.65 26.12
N TYR A 333 -16.71 -36.16 25.09
CA TYR A 333 -16.52 -35.81 23.70
C TYR A 333 -17.85 -35.51 23.04
N GLU A 334 -17.84 -34.67 22.00
CA GLU A 334 -19.08 -34.25 21.35
C GLU A 334 -19.70 -35.32 20.50
N THR A 335 -18.87 -36.19 19.92
CA THR A 335 -19.35 -37.29 19.09
C THR A 335 -18.93 -38.67 19.64
N TYR A 336 -19.70 -39.68 19.29
CA TYR A 336 -19.36 -41.06 19.63
C TYR A 336 -18.02 -41.50 19.02
N ASP A 337 -17.78 -41.11 17.76
CA ASP A 337 -16.54 -41.43 17.06
C ASP A 337 -15.29 -40.83 17.77
N GLU A 338 -15.39 -39.63 18.27
CA GLU A 338 -14.32 -39.01 19.06
C GLU A 338 -14.09 -39.74 20.37
N SER A 339 -15.16 -40.15 21.05
CA SER A 339 -15.07 -40.85 22.32
C SER A 339 -14.42 -42.25 22.14
N VAL A 340 -14.71 -42.93 21.05
CA VAL A 340 -14.10 -44.24 20.70
C VAL A 340 -12.65 -44.06 20.30
N MET A 341 -12.34 -43.03 19.51
CA MET A 341 -10.99 -42.76 19.05
C MET A 341 -10.05 -42.42 20.21
N SER A 342 -10.56 -41.75 21.23
CA SER A 342 -9.81 -41.31 22.42
C SER A 342 -10.04 -42.23 23.63
N ALA A 343 -10.72 -43.37 23.45
CA ALA A 343 -11.01 -44.32 24.53
C ALA A 343 -9.73 -44.89 25.15
N VAL A 344 -9.74 -45.04 26.46
CA VAL A 344 -8.70 -45.57 27.34
C VAL A 344 -7.31 -44.99 27.12
N ILE A 345 -7.09 -43.85 27.72
CA ILE A 345 -5.79 -43.15 27.78
C ILE A 345 -5.35 -43.10 29.23
N PRO A 346 -4.09 -43.46 29.55
CA PRO A 346 -3.53 -43.12 30.88
C PRO A 346 -3.34 -41.61 30.99
N VAL A 347 -3.93 -40.99 31.99
CA VAL A 347 -3.88 -39.55 32.19
C VAL A 347 -3.36 -39.19 33.60
N ASN A 348 -2.79 -38.03 33.67
CA ASN A 348 -2.54 -37.32 34.95
C ASN A 348 -3.67 -36.33 35.14
N VAL A 349 -4.21 -36.27 36.36
CA VAL A 349 -5.30 -35.37 36.76
C VAL A 349 -4.81 -34.52 37.90
N TYR A 350 -4.76 -33.20 37.68
CA TYR A 350 -4.36 -32.22 38.71
C TYR A 350 -5.57 -31.42 39.12
N VAL A 351 -6.06 -31.67 40.33
CA VAL A 351 -7.25 -30.99 40.87
C VAL A 351 -6.80 -29.68 41.54
N LEU A 352 -7.46 -28.59 41.16
CA LEU A 352 -7.12 -27.28 41.71
C LEU A 352 -7.87 -27.05 43.02
N ASP A 353 -7.28 -26.24 43.91
CA ASP A 353 -7.96 -25.75 45.12
C ASP A 353 -9.07 -24.77 44.74
N ASP A 354 -10.00 -24.58 45.68
CA ASP A 354 -11.20 -23.74 45.49
C ASP A 354 -10.85 -22.26 45.26
N GLU A 355 -9.76 -21.75 45.87
CA GLU A 355 -9.31 -20.37 45.72
C GLU A 355 -8.83 -20.13 44.28
N THR A 356 -7.98 -21.02 43.77
CA THR A 356 -7.49 -20.94 42.41
C THR A 356 -8.59 -21.16 41.39
N ALA A 357 -9.45 -22.17 41.59
CA ALA A 357 -10.60 -22.43 40.70
C ALA A 357 -11.56 -21.24 40.63
N ALA A 358 -11.77 -20.52 41.72
CA ALA A 358 -12.65 -19.34 41.74
C ALA A 358 -12.15 -18.19 40.86
N LYS A 359 -10.84 -18.04 40.71
CA LYS A 359 -10.22 -16.99 39.82
C LYS A 359 -10.67 -17.13 38.36
N TYR A 360 -10.88 -18.35 37.88
CA TYR A 360 -11.22 -18.65 36.49
C TYR A 360 -12.70 -18.93 36.25
N LYS A 361 -13.51 -18.94 37.32
CA LYS A 361 -14.92 -19.35 37.25
C LYS A 361 -15.73 -18.48 36.28
N GLU A 362 -15.64 -17.17 36.37
CA GLU A 362 -16.43 -16.24 35.55
C GLU A 362 -16.09 -16.42 34.05
N GLN A 363 -14.80 -16.54 33.72
CA GLN A 363 -14.36 -16.75 32.34
C GLN A 363 -14.85 -18.10 31.80
N ASN A 364 -14.74 -19.15 32.59
CA ASN A 364 -15.19 -20.50 32.20
C ASN A 364 -16.70 -20.60 32.08
N ASP A 365 -17.45 -19.89 32.91
CA ASP A 365 -18.91 -19.80 32.80
C ASP A 365 -19.34 -19.04 31.55
N ALA A 366 -18.56 -18.00 31.13
CA ALA A 366 -18.76 -17.28 29.88
C ALA A 366 -18.49 -18.18 28.66
N ILE A 367 -17.41 -18.98 28.69
CA ILE A 367 -17.11 -19.96 27.64
C ILE A 367 -18.26 -20.97 27.50
N LEU A 368 -18.76 -21.52 28.61
CA LEU A 368 -19.87 -22.44 28.61
C LEU A 368 -21.15 -21.81 28.03
N ALA A 369 -21.38 -20.51 28.32
CA ALA A 369 -22.54 -19.78 27.80
C ALA A 369 -22.41 -19.50 26.30
N ALA A 370 -21.24 -19.15 25.84
CA ALA A 370 -20.98 -18.90 24.41
C ALA A 370 -21.17 -20.16 23.55
N ASP A 371 -20.75 -21.31 24.05
CA ASP A 371 -20.94 -22.62 23.40
C ASP A 371 -22.41 -23.00 23.19
N THR A 372 -23.32 -22.37 23.93
CA THR A 372 -24.79 -22.57 23.79
C THR A 372 -25.41 -21.67 22.73
N VAL A 373 -24.73 -20.58 22.29
CA VAL A 373 -25.26 -19.58 21.35
C VAL A 373 -24.84 -19.88 19.92
N VAL A 374 -23.68 -20.49 19.73
CA VAL A 374 -23.25 -20.98 18.42
C VAL A 374 -23.99 -22.30 18.16
N GLY A 375 -25.24 -22.17 17.69
CA GLY A 375 -26.05 -23.32 17.28
C GLY A 375 -25.28 -24.10 16.21
N ARG A 376 -24.85 -25.28 16.55
CA ARG A 376 -24.30 -26.27 15.64
C ARG A 376 -25.38 -26.85 14.75
#